data_5949cfc542f2b1f27e80ab44075f1806
#
_entry.id   5949cfc542f2b1f27e80ab44075f1806
#
_cell.length_a   1.000
_cell.length_b   1.000
_cell.length_c   1.000
_cell.angle_alpha   90.00
_cell.angle_beta   90.00
_cell.angle_gamma   90.00
#
_symmetry.space_group_name_H-M   'P 1'
#
loop_
_entity.id
_entity.type
_entity.pdbx_description
1 polymer ?
#
loop_
_entity_poly.entity_id
_entity_poly.type
_entity_poly.pdbx_seq_one_letter_code
_entity_poly.pdbx_strand_id
1 'polypeptide(L)'
;TAGTGFLLGGVLAAWLGIRRRKGARKEYEDDVRRYTGTTMMKVVWIEESIVERWEHQEDGSDRLRRETYYLPTYEYTVNGRAYRYSSRQSLSGKRDLGRQVVGYYDPAKPECITENRPRKPVFGGAYCFLWAAFLLFFGIMTFTGQVSFS
;
A
#
# COMPACT_ATOMS: atom_id res chain seq x y z
N THR A 1 -14.32 15.55 32.13
CA THR A 1 -13.15 14.91 32.46
C THR A 1 -12.28 14.62 31.24
N ALA A 2 -11.54 15.65 30.84
CA ALA A 2 -10.70 15.60 29.63
C ALA A 2 -9.62 14.52 29.68
N GLY A 3 -9.05 14.21 30.85
CA GLY A 3 -7.98 13.22 31.03
C GLY A 3 -8.37 11.78 30.67
N THR A 4 -9.61 11.38 30.93
CA THR A 4 -10.09 10.03 30.57
C THR A 4 -10.25 9.84 29.07
N GLY A 5 -10.62 10.89 28.33
CA GLY A 5 -10.70 10.87 26.86
C GLY A 5 -9.33 10.66 26.20
N PHE A 6 -8.28 11.30 26.71
CA PHE A 6 -6.93 11.16 26.19
C PHE A 6 -6.33 9.76 26.47
N LEU A 7 -6.61 9.17 27.64
CA LEU A 7 -6.17 7.82 27.97
C LEU A 7 -6.83 6.77 27.06
N LEU A 8 -8.15 6.87 26.84
CA LEU A 8 -8.88 5.98 25.95
C LEU A 8 -8.42 6.13 24.50
N GLY A 9 -8.18 7.35 24.03
CA GLY A 9 -7.65 7.62 22.70
C GLY A 9 -6.27 7.01 22.48
N GLY A 10 -5.37 7.12 23.47
CA GLY A 10 -4.03 6.54 23.42
C GLY A 10 -4.05 5.01 23.34
N VAL A 11 -4.88 4.36 24.14
CA VAL A 11 -5.03 2.90 24.13
C VAL A 11 -5.62 2.41 22.82
N LEU A 12 -6.64 3.10 22.27
CA LEU A 12 -7.25 2.75 21.00
C LEU A 12 -6.26 2.88 19.84
N ALA A 13 -5.49 3.97 19.80
CA ALA A 13 -4.47 4.20 18.77
C ALA A 13 -3.37 3.13 18.81
N ALA A 14 -2.89 2.76 20.00
CA ALA A 14 -1.92 1.69 20.17
C ALA A 14 -2.48 0.34 19.72
N TRP A 15 -3.71 0.01 20.07
CA TRP A 15 -4.37 -1.24 19.67
C TRP A 15 -4.55 -1.34 18.16
N LEU A 16 -5.01 -0.27 17.51
CA LEU A 16 -5.14 -0.22 16.05
C LEU A 16 -3.78 -0.35 15.34
N GLY A 17 -2.74 0.28 15.89
CA GLY A 17 -1.38 0.16 15.37
C GLY A 17 -0.85 -1.28 15.42
N ILE A 18 -1.06 -1.97 16.53
CA ILE A 18 -0.65 -3.38 16.71
C ILE A 18 -1.45 -4.29 15.76
N ARG A 19 -2.76 -4.09 15.64
CA ARG A 19 -3.62 -4.89 14.76
C ARG A 19 -3.21 -4.77 13.30
N ARG A 20 -2.94 -3.55 12.82
CA ARG A 20 -2.47 -3.28 11.44
C ARG A 20 -1.11 -3.94 11.18
N ARG A 21 -0.19 -3.89 12.15
CA ARG A 21 1.14 -4.54 12.03
C ARG A 21 1.04 -6.05 11.89
N LYS A 22 0.20 -6.69 12.71
CA LYS A 22 0.00 -8.14 12.65
C LYS A 22 -0.59 -8.57 11.30
N GLY A 23 -1.58 -7.82 10.79
CA GLY A 23 -2.18 -8.08 9.48
C GLY A 23 -1.18 -7.99 8.33
N ALA A 24 -0.45 -6.88 8.24
CA ALA A 24 0.53 -6.66 7.18
C ALA A 24 1.71 -7.65 7.22
N ARG A 25 2.13 -8.07 8.42
CA ARG A 25 3.17 -9.08 8.58
C ARG A 25 2.71 -10.45 8.11
N LYS A 26 1.49 -10.84 8.45
CA LYS A 26 0.91 -12.12 8.02
C LYS A 26 0.76 -12.15 6.50
N GLU A 27 0.23 -11.09 5.89
CA GLU A 27 0.09 -10.96 4.44
C GLU A 27 1.46 -11.10 3.74
N TYR A 28 2.49 -10.44 4.25
CA TYR A 28 3.85 -10.58 3.73
C TYR A 28 4.38 -12.02 3.84
N GLU A 29 4.18 -12.68 4.99
CA GLU A 29 4.63 -14.06 5.20
C GLU A 29 3.90 -15.03 4.27
N ASP A 30 2.60 -14.83 4.04
CA ASP A 30 1.78 -15.61 3.11
C ASP A 30 2.23 -15.37 1.65
N ASP A 31 2.50 -14.12 1.26
CA ASP A 31 2.98 -13.78 -0.08
C ASP A 31 4.38 -14.35 -0.36
N VAL A 32 5.30 -14.27 0.60
CA VAL A 32 6.64 -14.87 0.47
C VAL A 32 6.57 -16.38 0.29
N ARG A 33 5.68 -17.05 0.98
CA ARG A 33 5.48 -18.51 0.83
C ARG A 33 4.81 -18.87 -0.49
N ARG A 34 3.93 -18.01 -0.98
CA ARG A 34 3.13 -18.24 -2.17
C ARG A 34 3.91 -17.96 -3.45
N TYR A 35 4.54 -16.79 -3.55
CA TYR A 35 5.22 -16.33 -4.76
C TYR A 35 6.70 -16.75 -4.77
N THR A 36 6.94 -18.05 -4.86
CA THR A 36 8.31 -18.62 -4.86
C THR A 36 8.88 -18.86 -6.25
N GLY A 37 8.04 -18.95 -7.29
CA GLY A 37 8.48 -19.11 -8.67
C GLY A 37 8.86 -17.76 -9.28
N THR A 38 9.81 -17.78 -10.21
CA THR A 38 10.21 -16.60 -10.99
C THR A 38 10.18 -16.92 -12.48
N THR A 39 9.73 -15.97 -13.28
CA THR A 39 9.73 -16.06 -14.74
C THR A 39 9.93 -14.69 -15.37
N MET A 40 10.34 -14.67 -16.63
CA MET A 40 10.43 -13.43 -17.40
C MET A 40 9.07 -13.13 -18.03
N MET A 41 8.57 -11.94 -17.78
CA MET A 41 7.34 -11.41 -18.40
C MET A 41 7.71 -10.38 -19.45
N LYS A 42 7.02 -10.39 -20.57
CA LYS A 42 7.18 -9.42 -21.66
C LYS A 42 5.91 -8.60 -21.81
N VAL A 43 6.05 -7.28 -21.88
CA VAL A 43 4.94 -6.39 -22.21
C VAL A 43 4.52 -6.61 -23.65
N VAL A 44 3.33 -7.14 -23.88
CA VAL A 44 2.78 -7.43 -25.23
C VAL A 44 1.72 -6.43 -25.64
N TRP A 45 1.10 -5.75 -24.68
CA TRP A 45 0.06 -4.76 -24.92
C TRP A 45 0.09 -3.67 -23.84
N ILE A 46 -0.23 -2.45 -24.22
CA ILE A 46 -0.37 -1.32 -23.28
C ILE A 46 -1.70 -0.63 -23.59
N GLU A 47 -2.59 -0.67 -22.60
CA GLU A 47 -3.86 0.05 -22.63
C GLU A 47 -3.66 1.46 -22.11
N GLU A 48 -4.15 2.45 -22.85
CA GLU A 48 -4.16 3.85 -22.40
C GLU A 48 -5.51 4.16 -21.76
N SER A 49 -5.49 4.48 -20.47
CA SER A 49 -6.68 4.86 -19.71
C SER A 49 -6.55 6.32 -19.28
N ILE A 50 -7.53 7.13 -19.63
CA ILE A 50 -7.61 8.55 -19.23
C ILE A 50 -8.63 8.68 -18.12
N VAL A 51 -8.17 9.14 -16.96
CA VAL A 51 -9.02 9.40 -15.80
C VAL A 51 -9.14 10.91 -15.62
N GLU A 52 -10.35 11.42 -15.65
CA GLU A 52 -10.66 12.82 -15.34
C GLU A 52 -11.12 12.92 -13.89
N ARG A 53 -10.48 13.80 -13.13
CA ARG A 53 -10.83 14.08 -11.74
C ARG A 53 -11.01 15.56 -11.53
N TRP A 54 -12.12 15.95 -10.89
CA TRP A 54 -12.31 17.31 -10.40
C TRP A 54 -11.53 17.48 -9.10
N GLU A 55 -10.66 18.46 -9.07
CA GLU A 55 -9.84 18.82 -7.93
C GLU A 55 -10.27 20.20 -7.44
N HIS A 56 -10.76 20.24 -6.19
CA HIS A 56 -11.16 21.48 -5.55
C HIS A 56 -9.89 22.20 -5.06
N GLN A 57 -9.72 23.45 -5.50
CA GLN A 57 -8.58 24.26 -5.10
C GLN A 57 -8.91 25.10 -3.88
N GLU A 58 -7.88 25.48 -3.12
CA GLU A 58 -8.04 26.30 -1.90
C GLU A 58 -8.64 27.70 -2.17
N ASP A 59 -8.60 28.16 -3.41
CA ASP A 59 -9.22 29.42 -3.86
C ASP A 59 -10.73 29.30 -4.15
N GLY A 60 -11.32 28.12 -3.97
CA GLY A 60 -12.72 27.81 -4.22
C GLY A 60 -13.07 27.50 -5.67
N SER A 61 -12.09 27.41 -6.57
CA SER A 61 -12.28 26.99 -7.96
C SER A 61 -12.14 25.48 -8.13
N ASP A 62 -12.90 24.90 -9.06
CA ASP A 62 -12.78 23.50 -9.45
C ASP A 62 -11.93 23.41 -10.74
N ARG A 63 -10.89 22.59 -10.69
CA ARG A 63 -10.03 22.32 -11.85
C ARG A 63 -10.17 20.88 -12.29
N LEU A 64 -10.42 20.69 -13.59
CA LEU A 64 -10.41 19.36 -14.19
C LEU A 64 -8.97 18.90 -14.39
N ARG A 65 -8.56 17.85 -13.69
CA ARG A 65 -7.27 17.19 -13.85
C ARG A 65 -7.45 15.93 -14.67
N ARG A 66 -6.65 15.83 -15.75
CA ARG A 66 -6.55 14.63 -16.58
C ARG A 66 -5.29 13.89 -16.23
N GLU A 67 -5.42 12.61 -15.90
CA GLU A 67 -4.31 11.71 -15.67
C GLU A 67 -4.40 10.56 -16.66
N THR A 68 -3.29 10.32 -17.40
CA THR A 68 -3.20 9.21 -18.33
C THR A 68 -2.43 8.08 -17.68
N TYR A 69 -3.02 6.90 -17.68
CA TYR A 69 -2.43 5.68 -17.18
C TYR A 69 -2.14 4.73 -18.34
N TYR A 70 -0.96 4.12 -18.32
CA TYR A 70 -0.51 3.14 -19.30
C TYR A 70 -0.46 1.78 -18.64
N LEU A 71 -1.53 0.98 -18.79
CA LEU A 71 -1.72 -0.30 -18.14
C LEU A 71 -1.17 -1.42 -19.02
N PRO A 72 -0.09 -2.11 -18.59
CA PRO A 72 0.50 -3.16 -19.41
C PRO A 72 -0.21 -4.49 -19.25
N THR A 73 -0.24 -5.25 -20.35
CA THR A 73 -0.51 -6.68 -20.35
C THR A 73 0.79 -7.41 -20.64
N TYR A 74 1.15 -8.29 -19.75
CA TYR A 74 2.34 -9.14 -19.85
C TYR A 74 1.99 -10.52 -20.37
N GLU A 75 2.91 -11.11 -21.12
CA GLU A 75 2.90 -12.52 -21.49
C GLU A 75 4.12 -13.21 -20.87
N TYR A 76 3.93 -14.39 -20.33
CA TYR A 76 4.97 -15.19 -19.71
C TYR A 76 4.69 -16.67 -19.88
N THR A 77 5.72 -17.50 -19.71
CA THR A 77 5.63 -18.95 -19.86
C THR A 77 6.08 -19.64 -18.58
N VAL A 78 5.28 -20.59 -18.12
CA VAL A 78 5.61 -21.47 -16.99
C VAL A 78 5.36 -22.91 -17.42
N ASN A 79 6.35 -23.77 -17.26
CA ASN A 79 6.28 -25.18 -17.64
C ASN A 79 5.80 -25.42 -19.08
N GLY A 80 6.24 -24.59 -20.02
CA GLY A 80 5.87 -24.68 -21.45
C GLY A 80 4.47 -24.15 -21.79
N ARG A 81 3.68 -23.65 -20.81
CA ARG A 81 2.39 -23.04 -21.02
C ARG A 81 2.46 -21.53 -20.95
N ALA A 82 1.88 -20.86 -21.93
CA ALA A 82 1.80 -19.41 -21.98
C ALA A 82 0.63 -18.88 -21.16
N TYR A 83 0.87 -17.79 -20.45
CA TYR A 83 -0.12 -17.07 -19.64
C TYR A 83 -0.07 -15.58 -19.95
N ARG A 84 -1.16 -14.89 -19.65
CA ARG A 84 -1.25 -13.43 -19.74
C ARG A 84 -1.68 -12.84 -18.40
N TYR A 85 -1.09 -11.69 -18.08
CA TYR A 85 -1.37 -10.94 -16.86
C TYR A 85 -1.54 -9.46 -17.18
N SER A 86 -2.68 -8.87 -16.82
CA SER A 86 -2.94 -7.44 -16.95
C SER A 86 -2.65 -6.76 -15.63
N SER A 87 -1.66 -5.87 -15.63
CA SER A 87 -1.25 -5.12 -14.45
C SER A 87 -2.14 -3.90 -14.22
N ARG A 88 -2.33 -3.57 -12.96
CA ARG A 88 -2.96 -2.31 -12.54
C ARG A 88 -1.95 -1.20 -12.27
N GLN A 89 -0.65 -1.49 -12.40
CA GLN A 89 0.40 -0.50 -12.22
C GLN A 89 0.68 0.19 -13.55
N SER A 90 0.56 1.51 -13.55
CA SER A 90 0.85 2.30 -14.75
C SER A 90 2.34 2.34 -15.04
N LEU A 91 2.68 2.13 -16.30
CA LEU A 91 4.01 2.40 -16.85
C LEU A 91 4.19 3.90 -17.16
N SER A 92 5.44 4.28 -17.44
CA SER A 92 5.78 5.64 -17.83
C SER A 92 5.28 6.04 -19.23
N GLY A 93 4.94 5.07 -20.09
CA GLY A 93 4.41 5.32 -21.42
C GLY A 93 4.41 4.11 -22.34
N LYS A 94 4.00 4.33 -23.59
CA LYS A 94 3.91 3.28 -24.62
C LYS A 94 5.29 2.72 -25.07
N ARG A 95 6.38 3.42 -24.74
CA ARG A 95 7.76 2.99 -25.08
C ARG A 95 8.18 1.69 -24.40
N ASP A 96 7.48 1.32 -23.34
CA ASP A 96 7.76 0.09 -22.59
C ASP A 96 7.19 -1.17 -23.27
N LEU A 97 6.56 -1.06 -24.44
CA LEU A 97 6.12 -2.22 -25.23
C LEU A 97 7.33 -3.07 -25.61
N GLY A 98 7.23 -4.37 -25.35
CA GLY A 98 8.35 -5.31 -25.55
C GLY A 98 9.34 -5.40 -24.40
N ARG A 99 9.24 -4.53 -23.37
CA ARG A 99 10.08 -4.58 -22.18
C ARG A 99 9.90 -5.91 -21.45
N GLN A 100 11.00 -6.44 -20.95
CA GLN A 100 10.99 -7.64 -20.13
C GLN A 100 11.21 -7.28 -18.66
N VAL A 101 10.42 -7.90 -17.78
CA VAL A 101 10.51 -7.75 -16.33
C VAL A 101 10.43 -9.11 -15.66
N VAL A 102 11.00 -9.23 -14.48
CA VAL A 102 10.89 -10.45 -13.68
C VAL A 102 9.52 -10.47 -13.00
N GLY A 103 8.77 -11.56 -13.20
CA GLY A 103 7.54 -11.83 -12.49
C GLY A 103 7.75 -12.90 -11.42
N TYR A 104 7.00 -12.79 -10.34
CA TYR A 104 6.98 -13.74 -9.22
C TYR A 104 5.64 -14.45 -9.23
N TYR A 105 5.63 -15.76 -9.36
CA TYR A 105 4.40 -16.54 -9.49
C TYR A 105 4.26 -17.62 -8.41
N ASP A 106 3.02 -18.04 -8.19
CA ASP A 106 2.69 -19.17 -7.33
C ASP A 106 2.86 -20.47 -8.10
N PRO A 107 3.81 -21.37 -7.74
CA PRO A 107 3.99 -22.64 -8.45
C PRO A 107 2.76 -23.54 -8.47
N ALA A 108 1.88 -23.43 -7.46
CA ALA A 108 0.63 -24.18 -7.41
C ALA A 108 -0.45 -23.61 -8.35
N LYS A 109 -0.38 -22.28 -8.61
CA LYS A 109 -1.29 -21.54 -9.50
C LYS A 109 -0.48 -20.55 -10.35
N PRO A 110 0.10 -20.98 -11.46
CA PRO A 110 0.93 -20.11 -12.32
C PRO A 110 0.21 -18.87 -12.87
N GLU A 111 -1.10 -18.86 -12.84
CA GLU A 111 -1.96 -17.70 -13.21
C GLU A 111 -1.82 -16.54 -12.20
N CYS A 112 -1.47 -16.87 -10.95
CA CYS A 112 -1.23 -15.88 -9.91
C CYS A 112 0.23 -15.42 -10.00
N ILE A 113 0.43 -14.24 -10.59
CA ILE A 113 1.74 -13.63 -10.78
C ILE A 113 1.71 -12.17 -10.34
N THR A 114 2.84 -11.66 -9.90
CA THR A 114 3.03 -10.26 -9.53
C THR A 114 4.36 -9.73 -10.08
N GLU A 115 4.40 -8.46 -10.43
CA GLU A 115 5.60 -7.74 -10.86
C GLU A 115 6.52 -7.38 -9.69
N ASN A 116 5.94 -7.30 -8.50
CA ASN A 116 6.65 -6.85 -7.32
C ASN A 116 7.04 -8.05 -6.45
N ARG A 117 8.34 -8.15 -6.17
CA ARG A 117 8.79 -9.07 -5.13
C ARG A 117 8.11 -8.70 -3.80
N PRO A 118 7.55 -9.68 -3.06
CA PRO A 118 7.02 -9.42 -1.73
C PRO A 118 8.07 -8.68 -0.89
N ARG A 119 7.72 -7.48 -0.42
CA ARG A 119 8.61 -6.64 0.38
C ARG A 119 8.14 -6.63 1.82
N LYS A 120 9.11 -6.73 2.72
CA LYS A 120 8.84 -6.60 4.16
C LYS A 120 8.15 -5.26 4.41
N PRO A 121 6.98 -5.25 5.07
CA PRO A 121 6.29 -4.00 5.34
C PRO A 121 7.19 -3.09 6.19
N VAL A 122 7.52 -1.93 5.65
CA VAL A 122 8.23 -0.88 6.39
C VAL A 122 7.17 -0.15 7.21
N PHE A 123 7.16 -0.43 8.50
CA PHE A 123 6.25 0.27 9.39
C PHE A 123 6.78 1.68 9.66
N GLY A 124 6.22 2.67 8.98
CA GLY A 124 6.30 4.08 9.37
C GLY A 124 5.60 4.37 10.71
N GLY A 125 5.35 3.32 11.49
CA GLY A 125 4.57 3.35 12.73
C GLY A 125 5.27 3.96 13.95
N ALA A 126 6.49 4.48 13.79
CA ALA A 126 7.10 5.32 14.83
C ALA A 126 6.19 6.50 15.19
N TYR A 127 5.53 7.11 14.21
CA TYR A 127 4.59 8.20 14.43
C TYR A 127 3.37 7.79 15.27
N CYS A 128 2.76 6.62 15.01
CA CYS A 128 1.63 6.15 15.81
C CYS A 128 2.02 5.88 17.27
N PHE A 129 3.24 5.39 17.53
CA PHE A 129 3.72 5.18 18.89
C PHE A 129 4.10 6.50 19.58
N LEU A 130 4.71 7.44 18.86
CA LEU A 130 4.99 8.77 19.38
C LEU A 130 3.71 9.51 19.77
N TRP A 131 2.68 9.46 18.91
CA TRP A 131 1.37 10.04 19.21
C TRP A 131 0.66 9.34 20.38
N ALA A 132 0.72 8.01 20.45
CA ALA A 132 0.15 7.26 21.56
C ALA A 132 0.87 7.59 22.87
N ALA A 133 2.20 7.64 22.87
CA ALA A 133 3.01 8.04 24.03
C ALA A 133 2.71 9.48 24.46
N PHE A 134 2.59 10.40 23.51
CA PHE A 134 2.24 11.81 23.76
C PHE A 134 0.85 11.93 24.40
N LEU A 135 -0.15 11.25 23.86
CA LEU A 135 -1.51 11.27 24.40
C LEU A 135 -1.57 10.64 25.82
N LEU A 136 -0.83 9.55 26.06
CA LEU A 136 -0.74 8.94 27.37
C LEU A 136 -0.05 9.85 28.38
N PHE A 137 1.07 10.47 27.98
CA PHE A 137 1.80 11.43 28.85
C PHE A 137 0.92 12.63 29.21
N PHE A 138 0.25 13.22 28.23
CA PHE A 138 -0.67 14.35 28.45
C PHE A 138 -1.87 13.96 29.31
N GLY A 139 -2.43 12.77 29.09
CA GLY A 139 -3.52 12.21 29.90
C GLY A 139 -3.12 12.04 31.36
N ILE A 140 -1.91 11.53 31.63
CA ILE A 140 -1.38 11.40 33.00
C ILE A 140 -1.17 12.79 33.64
N MET A 141 -0.56 13.71 32.92
CA MET A 141 -0.30 15.06 33.43
C MET A 141 -1.58 15.83 33.79
N THR A 142 -2.65 15.69 32.96
CA THR A 142 -3.95 16.29 33.27
C THR A 142 -4.67 15.60 34.43
N PHE A 143 -4.51 14.28 34.55
CA PHE A 143 -5.12 13.51 35.64
C PHE A 143 -4.45 13.79 36.98
N THR A 144 -3.12 14.01 37.01
CA THR A 144 -2.37 14.36 38.22
C THR A 144 -2.48 15.83 38.62
N GLY A 145 -3.26 16.63 37.84
CA GLY A 145 -3.48 18.04 38.16
C GLY A 145 -2.28 18.97 37.94
N GLN A 146 -1.22 18.48 37.31
CA GLN A 146 -0.01 19.26 37.03
C GLN A 146 -0.18 20.25 35.86
N VAL A 147 -1.20 20.06 35.00
CA VAL A 147 -1.57 21.00 33.95
C VAL A 147 -3.02 21.42 34.14
N SER A 148 -3.24 22.64 34.58
CA SER A 148 -4.54 23.27 34.65
C SER A 148 -4.69 24.16 33.43
N PHE A 149 -5.67 23.86 32.59
CA PHE A 149 -6.07 24.78 31.52
C PHE A 149 -7.03 25.80 32.14
N SER A 150 -6.58 27.02 32.32
CA SER A 150 -7.41 28.18 32.64
C SER A 150 -8.05 28.72 31.37
#